data_a59e3bef14cecdaa2a28d9f78baf098e
#
_entry.id   a59e3bef14cecdaa2a28d9f78baf098e
#
_cell.length_a   1.000
_cell.length_b   1.000
_cell.length_c   1.000
_cell.angle_alpha   90.00
_cell.angle_beta   90.00
_cell.angle_gamma   90.00
#
_symmetry.space_group_name_H-M   'P 1'
#
loop_
_entity.id
_entity.type
_entity.pdbx_description
1 polymer ?
#
loop_
_entity_poly.entity_id
_entity_poly.type
_entity_poly.pdbx_seq_one_letter_code
_entity_poly.pdbx_strand_id
1 'polypeptide(L)'
;MEVLSFLKLEVNGPMVTVALSVVLLALLKWYSTSAFSRLEKLGIRHPKPSPFIGNLPFFRQGFWESQMELRKLYGPLCGYYLGRRMFIVISEPDMIKQVLVENFHNFTNRMVSGLESKPVMDSVLFLRDKRWEEVRSVLTSAFSPEKLNEMTPLISQACDLLLAHLKHYAESGDAFDIQRCYSCYTTDVVASVAFGTQVDSRRAPGDPFVKHCRRFFAYSIPRPILVLILSFPSIMVPLARILPNKNRDELNGFFNKLIRNVIALRDQQAAEERRRDFLQLILDARHLATSLGVDSFDMVRQVFSSTDCTVGPSRPHQPRHLSQPLTLDEIVGQAFIFLIAGYEIITNTLSFATYLLATNPDCQEKLLAEVDSFKEKYTALDYCSLQEGLPYLDMVIAETLRIYPPAFRFTREAARDCEVRGQRIPAGAVVEVAVGALHHDPEYWPQPETFNPERFKAEAQRGQQPFTYLPFGAGPRSCLGVRLGLLEVKLTLLQVLHQFRFEACPETQVPLQLDSKSALGPKNGIYIKIVSR
;
A
#
# COMPACT_ATOMS: atom_id res chain seq x y z
N MET A 1 34.37 61.62 -23.40
CA MET A 1 34.96 60.30 -23.72
C MET A 1 36.02 59.93 -22.66
N GLU A 2 35.72 60.20 -21.36
CA GLU A 2 36.68 60.01 -20.24
C GLU A 2 36.05 59.27 -19.01
N VAL A 3 34.92 58.62 -19.16
CA VAL A 3 34.28 57.94 -18.04
C VAL A 3 34.44 56.38 -18.09
N LEU A 4 35.10 55.88 -19.16
CA LEU A 4 35.28 54.42 -19.37
C LEU A 4 36.70 53.91 -19.02
N SER A 5 37.57 54.74 -18.44
CA SER A 5 38.95 54.34 -18.11
C SER A 5 39.17 53.86 -16.67
N PHE A 6 38.11 53.80 -15.82
CA PHE A 6 38.23 53.41 -14.39
C PHE A 6 38.01 51.93 -14.09
N LEU A 7 37.80 51.10 -15.08
CA LEU A 7 37.63 49.66 -14.92
C LEU A 7 38.63 48.85 -15.76
N LYS A 8 39.92 49.23 -15.73
CA LYS A 8 40.99 48.26 -15.99
C LYS A 8 41.20 47.42 -14.72
N LEU A 9 40.25 46.56 -14.39
CA LEU A 9 40.51 45.40 -13.55
C LEU A 9 41.47 44.51 -14.34
N GLU A 10 42.74 44.47 -13.93
CA GLU A 10 43.65 43.39 -14.34
C GLU A 10 43.02 42.09 -13.84
N VAL A 11 42.37 41.36 -14.73
CA VAL A 11 41.68 40.11 -14.42
C VAL A 11 42.73 39.03 -14.22
N ASN A 12 43.34 39.00 -13.03
CA ASN A 12 44.24 37.94 -12.62
C ASN A 12 43.41 36.64 -12.47
N GLY A 13 43.87 35.52 -13.05
CA GLY A 13 43.21 34.21 -13.00
C GLY A 13 42.70 33.84 -11.61
N PRO A 14 43.47 34.01 -10.51
CA PRO A 14 42.99 33.77 -9.14
C PRO A 14 41.77 34.61 -8.73
N MET A 15 41.69 35.91 -9.11
CA MET A 15 40.54 36.76 -8.80
C MET A 15 39.28 36.30 -9.51
N VAL A 16 39.40 35.87 -10.77
CA VAL A 16 38.25 35.27 -11.51
C VAL A 16 37.77 34.01 -10.84
N THR A 17 38.69 33.14 -10.43
CA THR A 17 38.35 31.89 -9.74
C THR A 17 37.64 32.16 -8.42
N VAL A 18 38.11 33.11 -7.62
CA VAL A 18 37.46 33.52 -6.36
C VAL A 18 36.06 34.09 -6.63
N ALA A 19 35.94 35.02 -7.60
CA ALA A 19 34.64 35.60 -7.96
C ALA A 19 33.64 34.53 -8.43
N LEU A 20 34.05 33.62 -9.31
CA LEU A 20 33.21 32.50 -9.75
C LEU A 20 32.84 31.58 -8.61
N SER A 21 33.76 31.30 -7.68
CA SER A 21 33.47 30.47 -6.49
C SER A 21 32.45 31.15 -5.57
N VAL A 22 32.54 32.46 -5.34
CA VAL A 22 31.55 33.21 -4.55
C VAL A 22 30.19 33.22 -5.23
N VAL A 23 30.13 33.44 -6.53
CA VAL A 23 28.88 33.36 -7.31
C VAL A 23 28.29 31.96 -7.23
N LEU A 24 29.08 30.91 -7.41
CA LEU A 24 28.65 29.52 -7.31
C LEU A 24 28.09 29.23 -5.91
N LEU A 25 28.76 29.62 -4.84
CA LEU A 25 28.31 29.44 -3.47
C LEU A 25 26.99 30.20 -3.20
N ALA A 26 26.86 31.41 -3.72
CA ALA A 26 25.61 32.19 -3.62
C ALA A 26 24.45 31.52 -4.36
N LEU A 27 24.71 31.03 -5.57
CA LEU A 27 23.73 30.28 -6.36
C LEU A 27 23.34 28.96 -5.67
N LEU A 28 24.29 28.21 -5.11
CA LEU A 28 24.05 27.01 -4.34
C LEU A 28 23.24 27.30 -3.08
N LYS A 29 23.55 28.36 -2.35
CA LYS A 29 22.77 28.80 -1.19
C LYS A 29 21.33 29.16 -1.60
N TRP A 30 21.19 29.97 -2.63
CA TRP A 30 19.86 30.32 -3.16
C TRP A 30 19.10 29.06 -3.62
N TYR A 31 19.73 28.19 -4.40
CA TYR A 31 19.13 26.95 -4.85
C TYR A 31 18.69 26.07 -3.67
N SER A 32 19.54 25.95 -2.65
CA SER A 32 19.28 25.06 -1.50
C SER A 32 18.07 25.46 -0.66
N THR A 33 17.66 26.74 -0.71
CA THR A 33 16.56 27.27 0.15
C THR A 33 15.38 27.84 -0.63
N SER A 34 15.54 28.18 -1.92
CA SER A 34 14.52 28.89 -2.71
C SER A 34 13.16 28.17 -2.82
N ALA A 35 13.14 26.84 -2.65
CA ALA A 35 11.93 26.05 -2.70
C ALA A 35 11.08 26.14 -1.40
N PHE A 36 11.68 26.55 -0.29
CA PHE A 36 11.10 26.38 1.05
C PHE A 36 10.11 27.48 1.48
N SER A 37 10.02 28.57 0.73
CA SER A 37 9.03 29.62 0.98
C SER A 37 7.62 29.30 0.51
N ARG A 38 7.40 28.17 -0.16
CA ARG A 38 6.09 27.85 -0.78
C ARG A 38 5.02 27.54 0.24
N LEU A 39 5.32 26.73 1.27
CA LEU A 39 4.35 26.42 2.34
C LEU A 39 4.01 27.67 3.17
N GLU A 40 5.00 28.52 3.48
CA GLU A 40 4.79 29.79 4.18
C GLU A 40 3.85 30.72 3.40
N LYS A 41 4.05 30.85 2.07
CA LYS A 41 3.16 31.63 1.19
C LYS A 41 1.72 31.10 1.13
N LEU A 42 1.53 29.81 1.41
CA LEU A 42 0.21 29.17 1.51
C LEU A 42 -0.38 29.25 2.92
N GLY A 43 0.36 29.78 3.91
CA GLY A 43 -0.05 29.81 5.31
C GLY A 43 -0.06 28.42 5.99
N ILE A 44 0.62 27.43 5.40
CA ILE A 44 0.66 26.05 5.90
C ILE A 44 1.84 25.90 6.87
N ARG A 45 1.54 25.48 8.11
CA ARG A 45 2.53 25.21 9.15
C ARG A 45 3.38 23.99 8.79
N HIS A 46 4.67 24.06 9.06
CA HIS A 46 5.62 22.97 8.74
C HIS A 46 6.88 23.03 9.60
N PRO A 47 7.62 21.92 9.78
CA PRO A 47 8.94 21.93 10.39
C PRO A 47 9.93 22.77 9.56
N LYS A 48 10.91 23.42 10.22
CA LYS A 48 11.95 24.18 9.54
C LYS A 48 12.77 23.25 8.63
N PRO A 49 12.80 23.52 7.30
CA PRO A 49 13.54 22.68 6.37
C PRO A 49 15.06 22.94 6.43
N SER A 50 15.83 21.89 6.25
CA SER A 50 17.30 21.97 6.08
C SER A 50 17.66 22.24 4.62
N PRO A 51 18.73 23.01 4.35
CA PRO A 51 19.19 23.27 2.98
C PRO A 51 19.34 21.96 2.19
N PHE A 52 19.00 21.97 0.90
CA PHE A 52 19.01 20.86 -0.07
C PHE A 52 18.02 19.73 0.23
N ILE A 53 18.00 19.19 1.45
CA ILE A 53 17.31 17.93 1.81
C ILE A 53 15.92 18.15 2.42
N GLY A 54 15.53 19.42 2.68
CA GLY A 54 14.25 19.74 3.27
C GLY A 54 14.11 19.19 4.70
N ASN A 55 13.00 18.49 4.97
CA ASN A 55 12.71 17.94 6.28
C ASN A 55 13.16 16.46 6.44
N LEU A 56 14.06 15.95 5.59
CA LEU A 56 14.56 14.58 5.72
C LEU A 56 15.08 14.25 7.15
N PRO A 57 15.77 15.17 7.86
CA PRO A 57 16.18 14.91 9.25
C PRO A 57 15.02 14.70 10.22
N PHE A 58 13.85 15.28 9.97
CA PHE A 58 12.64 15.09 10.78
C PHE A 58 12.14 13.64 10.70
N PHE A 59 12.34 12.97 9.56
CA PHE A 59 11.92 11.58 9.33
C PHE A 59 12.96 10.52 9.74
N ARG A 60 13.90 10.86 10.66
CA ARG A 60 14.98 9.94 11.08
C ARG A 60 14.47 8.70 11.81
N GLN A 61 13.39 8.82 12.57
CA GLN A 61 12.77 7.73 13.33
C GLN A 61 11.86 6.85 12.46
N GLY A 62 11.47 7.33 11.28
CA GLY A 62 10.55 6.69 10.35
C GLY A 62 9.41 7.63 9.95
N PHE A 63 8.70 7.25 8.90
CA PHE A 63 7.56 8.05 8.44
C PHE A 63 6.34 7.93 9.35
N TRP A 64 6.18 6.79 10.01
CA TRP A 64 5.07 6.55 10.93
C TRP A 64 5.12 7.50 12.13
N GLU A 65 6.19 7.46 12.89
CA GLU A 65 6.39 8.31 14.07
C GLU A 65 6.35 9.79 13.70
N SER A 66 6.96 10.13 12.58
CA SER A 66 7.00 11.53 12.10
C SER A 66 5.64 12.06 11.69
N GLN A 67 4.75 11.24 11.13
CA GLN A 67 3.37 11.67 10.83
C GLN A 67 2.55 11.95 12.10
N MET A 68 2.70 11.12 13.13
CA MET A 68 2.08 11.37 14.44
C MET A 68 2.59 12.68 15.03
N GLU A 69 3.89 12.92 14.96
CA GLU A 69 4.51 14.17 15.43
C GLU A 69 4.06 15.38 14.60
N LEU A 70 3.99 15.28 13.27
CA LEU A 70 3.46 16.33 12.39
C LEU A 70 2.04 16.73 12.79
N ARG A 71 1.14 15.74 12.97
CA ARG A 71 -0.25 15.99 13.38
C ARG A 71 -0.30 16.69 14.74
N LYS A 72 0.50 16.23 15.71
CA LYS A 72 0.55 16.79 17.07
C LYS A 72 1.06 18.21 17.10
N LEU A 73 2.14 18.53 16.37
CA LEU A 73 2.80 19.84 16.43
C LEU A 73 2.17 20.89 15.50
N TYR A 74 1.69 20.47 14.34
CA TYR A 74 1.26 21.39 13.29
C TYR A 74 -0.23 21.30 12.93
N GLY A 75 -0.95 20.30 13.47
CA GLY A 75 -2.40 20.14 13.31
C GLY A 75 -2.80 19.31 12.08
N PRO A 76 -4.11 19.29 11.74
CA PRO A 76 -4.67 18.41 10.70
C PRO A 76 -4.29 18.81 9.27
N LEU A 77 -3.90 20.06 9.07
CA LEU A 77 -3.36 20.60 7.83
C LEU A 77 -1.95 21.10 8.11
N CYS A 78 -0.97 20.43 7.59
CA CYS A 78 0.45 20.80 7.74
C CYS A 78 1.22 20.47 6.48
N GLY A 79 2.52 20.67 6.48
CA GLY A 79 3.33 20.32 5.31
C GLY A 79 4.76 19.97 5.67
N TYR A 80 5.50 19.52 4.68
CA TYR A 80 6.93 19.28 4.78
C TYR A 80 7.58 19.29 3.39
N TYR A 81 8.89 19.26 3.37
CA TYR A 81 9.70 19.15 2.15
C TYR A 81 10.56 17.89 2.18
N LEU A 82 10.51 17.07 1.11
CA LEU A 82 11.54 16.07 0.84
C LEU A 82 12.40 16.57 -0.33
N GLY A 83 13.64 16.91 -0.01
CA GLY A 83 14.44 17.71 -0.94
C GLY A 83 13.71 19.01 -1.24
N ARG A 84 13.50 19.29 -2.52
CA ARG A 84 12.81 20.50 -2.99
C ARG A 84 11.30 20.29 -3.23
N ARG A 85 10.79 19.06 -3.10
CA ARG A 85 9.39 18.74 -3.32
C ARG A 85 8.56 19.05 -2.09
N MET A 86 7.49 19.81 -2.31
CA MET A 86 6.54 20.21 -1.28
C MET A 86 5.46 19.16 -1.12
N PHE A 87 5.16 18.81 0.12
CA PHE A 87 4.04 17.96 0.52
C PHE A 87 3.09 18.75 1.40
N ILE A 88 1.81 18.68 1.10
CA ILE A 88 0.71 19.17 1.93
C ILE A 88 0.06 17.97 2.55
N VAL A 89 0.10 17.86 3.87
CA VAL A 89 -0.41 16.72 4.64
C VAL A 89 -1.78 17.07 5.18
N ILE A 90 -2.76 16.23 4.90
CA ILE A 90 -4.12 16.37 5.38
C ILE A 90 -4.54 15.15 6.21
N SER A 91 -5.18 15.41 7.36
CA SER A 91 -5.82 14.42 8.22
C SER A 91 -7.18 14.90 8.74
N GLU A 92 -7.77 15.92 8.10
CA GLU A 92 -9.14 16.36 8.35
C GLU A 92 -10.10 15.66 7.39
N PRO A 93 -11.16 14.97 7.89
CA PRO A 93 -12.05 14.14 7.07
C PRO A 93 -12.74 14.88 5.91
N ASP A 94 -13.18 16.12 6.12
CA ASP A 94 -13.85 16.90 5.07
C ASP A 94 -12.89 17.32 3.96
N MET A 95 -11.62 17.69 4.28
CA MET A 95 -10.60 17.95 3.27
C MET A 95 -10.28 16.69 2.48
N ILE A 96 -10.17 15.54 3.18
CA ILE A 96 -9.92 14.24 2.56
C ILE A 96 -11.05 13.88 1.60
N LYS A 97 -12.31 14.05 2.03
CA LYS A 97 -13.50 13.83 1.17
C LYS A 97 -13.43 14.67 -0.10
N GLN A 98 -13.11 15.96 0.06
CA GLN A 98 -13.03 16.87 -1.07
C GLN A 98 -11.92 16.49 -2.07
N VAL A 99 -10.74 16.11 -1.58
CA VAL A 99 -9.61 15.69 -2.42
C VAL A 99 -9.87 14.36 -3.12
N LEU A 100 -10.41 13.36 -2.40
CA LEU A 100 -10.50 12.00 -2.91
C LEU A 100 -11.77 11.71 -3.71
N VAL A 101 -12.85 12.47 -3.47
CA VAL A 101 -14.18 12.22 -4.07
C VAL A 101 -14.69 13.44 -4.84
N GLU A 102 -14.91 14.57 -4.18
CA GLU A 102 -15.60 15.71 -4.80
C GLU A 102 -14.77 16.36 -5.92
N ASN A 103 -13.47 16.58 -5.69
CA ASN A 103 -12.53 17.16 -6.66
C ASN A 103 -11.61 16.11 -7.29
N PHE A 104 -12.03 14.85 -7.33
CA PHE A 104 -11.20 13.74 -7.83
C PHE A 104 -10.58 14.01 -9.21
N HIS A 105 -11.32 14.67 -10.12
CA HIS A 105 -10.83 15.04 -11.46
C HIS A 105 -9.57 15.91 -11.44
N ASN A 106 -9.31 16.66 -10.34
CA ASN A 106 -8.09 17.43 -10.15
C ASN A 106 -7.00 16.65 -9.39
N PHE A 107 -7.38 15.58 -8.68
CA PHE A 107 -6.50 14.75 -7.86
C PHE A 107 -6.46 13.29 -8.34
N THR A 108 -6.63 13.08 -9.64
CA THR A 108 -6.68 11.73 -10.23
C THR A 108 -5.37 10.97 -10.04
N ASN A 109 -4.23 11.63 -10.14
CA ASN A 109 -2.94 10.96 -10.23
C ASN A 109 -2.23 10.85 -8.87
N ARG A 110 -1.50 9.74 -8.69
CA ARG A 110 -0.54 9.59 -7.59
C ARG A 110 0.76 10.30 -7.93
N MET A 111 1.47 10.74 -6.91
CA MET A 111 2.83 11.25 -7.07
C MET A 111 3.73 10.14 -7.64
N VAL A 112 4.59 10.52 -8.58
CA VAL A 112 5.72 9.70 -9.05
C VAL A 112 7.03 10.35 -8.63
N SER A 113 7.99 9.54 -8.18
CA SER A 113 9.33 10.03 -7.81
C SER A 113 10.20 10.26 -9.06
N GLY A 114 9.86 9.56 -10.14
CA GLY A 114 10.64 9.51 -11.36
C GLY A 114 11.72 8.42 -11.37
N LEU A 115 11.82 7.64 -10.29
CA LEU A 115 12.75 6.51 -10.16
C LEU A 115 12.08 5.17 -10.47
N GLU A 116 10.76 5.17 -10.55
CA GLU A 116 10.00 4.00 -10.91
C GLU A 116 10.38 3.52 -12.31
N SER A 117 10.42 2.20 -12.49
CA SER A 117 10.78 1.56 -13.75
C SER A 117 9.76 0.50 -14.15
N LYS A 118 9.82 0.02 -15.40
CA LYS A 118 9.02 -1.15 -15.81
C LYS A 118 9.44 -2.38 -14.98
N PRO A 119 8.49 -3.29 -14.65
CA PRO A 119 7.10 -3.29 -15.12
C PRO A 119 6.12 -2.45 -14.28
N VAL A 120 6.51 -1.96 -13.09
CA VAL A 120 5.59 -1.29 -12.15
C VAL A 120 4.97 -0.02 -12.71
N MET A 121 5.68 0.71 -13.58
CA MET A 121 5.18 1.94 -14.22
C MET A 121 3.97 1.73 -15.11
N ASP A 122 3.84 0.53 -15.70
CA ASP A 122 2.72 0.18 -16.58
C ASP A 122 1.52 -0.40 -15.78
N SER A 123 1.59 -0.38 -14.44
CA SER A 123 0.53 -0.88 -13.55
C SER A 123 -0.54 0.17 -13.24
N VAL A 124 -1.72 -0.31 -12.84
CA VAL A 124 -2.83 0.54 -12.37
C VAL A 124 -2.44 1.46 -11.19
N LEU A 125 -1.36 1.15 -10.48
CA LEU A 125 -0.85 2.00 -9.40
C LEU A 125 -0.27 3.32 -9.94
N PHE A 126 0.45 3.28 -11.08
CA PHE A 126 1.20 4.41 -11.64
C PHE A 126 0.64 4.94 -12.95
N LEU A 127 -0.22 4.20 -13.66
CA LEU A 127 -0.94 4.71 -14.81
C LEU A 127 -1.69 5.99 -14.47
N ARG A 128 -1.79 6.90 -15.44
CA ARG A 128 -2.32 8.26 -15.24
C ARG A 128 -3.57 8.50 -16.08
N ASP A 129 -4.37 9.45 -15.63
CA ASP A 129 -5.49 10.04 -16.34
C ASP A 129 -6.43 8.99 -16.98
N LYS A 130 -6.86 9.21 -18.21
CA LYS A 130 -7.80 8.33 -18.92
C LYS A 130 -7.31 6.88 -19.03
N ARG A 131 -6.00 6.66 -19.24
CA ARG A 131 -5.48 5.29 -19.36
C ARG A 131 -5.62 4.52 -18.04
N TRP A 132 -5.42 5.19 -16.92
CA TRP A 132 -5.69 4.61 -15.61
C TRP A 132 -7.17 4.20 -15.47
N GLU A 133 -8.13 5.06 -15.86
CA GLU A 133 -9.57 4.75 -15.77
C GLU A 133 -9.91 3.51 -16.59
N GLU A 134 -9.41 3.43 -17.81
CA GLU A 134 -9.62 2.31 -18.72
C GLU A 134 -9.10 0.99 -18.12
N VAL A 135 -7.83 0.98 -17.68
CA VAL A 135 -7.22 -0.23 -17.09
C VAL A 135 -7.90 -0.62 -15.77
N ARG A 136 -8.22 0.37 -14.93
CA ARG A 136 -8.96 0.16 -13.68
C ARG A 136 -10.31 -0.51 -13.92
N SER A 137 -11.05 -0.07 -14.92
CA SER A 137 -12.36 -0.62 -15.31
C SER A 137 -12.25 -2.11 -15.67
N VAL A 138 -11.25 -2.46 -16.48
CA VAL A 138 -10.99 -3.87 -16.85
C VAL A 138 -10.68 -4.71 -15.63
N LEU A 139 -9.77 -4.24 -14.77
CA LEU A 139 -9.33 -4.99 -13.59
C LEU A 139 -10.44 -5.19 -12.55
N THR A 140 -11.39 -4.26 -12.44
CA THR A 140 -12.48 -4.34 -11.45
C THR A 140 -13.32 -5.60 -11.64
N SER A 141 -13.52 -6.05 -12.88
CA SER A 141 -14.27 -7.28 -13.17
C SER A 141 -13.61 -8.55 -12.63
N ALA A 142 -12.29 -8.56 -12.49
CA ALA A 142 -11.54 -9.69 -11.93
C ALA A 142 -11.74 -9.89 -10.41
N PHE A 143 -12.37 -8.93 -9.72
CA PHE A 143 -12.64 -8.98 -8.28
C PHE A 143 -14.13 -9.11 -7.96
N SER A 144 -14.93 -9.66 -8.90
CA SER A 144 -16.34 -9.98 -8.64
C SER A 144 -16.45 -11.16 -7.66
N PRO A 145 -17.57 -11.29 -6.92
CA PRO A 145 -17.80 -12.40 -5.99
C PRO A 145 -17.61 -13.79 -6.63
N GLU A 146 -18.08 -13.97 -7.86
CA GLU A 146 -17.95 -15.22 -8.61
C GLU A 146 -16.47 -15.56 -8.87
N LYS A 147 -15.67 -14.54 -9.24
CA LYS A 147 -14.23 -14.71 -9.49
C LYS A 147 -13.44 -14.94 -8.21
N LEU A 148 -13.85 -14.33 -7.12
CA LEU A 148 -13.26 -14.58 -5.80
C LEU A 148 -13.53 -16.02 -5.33
N ASN A 149 -14.72 -16.55 -5.61
CA ASN A 149 -15.04 -17.96 -5.35
C ASN A 149 -14.12 -18.92 -6.14
N GLU A 150 -13.79 -18.61 -7.39
CA GLU A 150 -12.83 -19.40 -8.19
C GLU A 150 -11.42 -19.42 -7.56
N MET A 151 -11.02 -18.34 -6.86
CA MET A 151 -9.69 -18.22 -6.21
C MET A 151 -9.66 -18.81 -4.78
N THR A 152 -10.80 -18.93 -4.11
CA THR A 152 -10.88 -19.41 -2.71
C THR A 152 -10.19 -20.76 -2.49
N PRO A 153 -10.35 -21.80 -3.36
CA PRO A 153 -9.66 -23.08 -3.19
C PRO A 153 -8.14 -22.97 -3.28
N LEU A 154 -7.61 -22.02 -4.09
CA LEU A 154 -6.17 -21.81 -4.24
C LEU A 154 -5.56 -21.21 -2.95
N ILE A 155 -6.28 -20.29 -2.32
CA ILE A 155 -5.91 -19.69 -1.04
C ILE A 155 -5.99 -20.76 0.07
N SER A 156 -7.05 -21.56 0.10
CA SER A 156 -7.23 -22.64 1.08
C SER A 156 -6.08 -23.66 1.02
N GLN A 157 -5.69 -24.07 -0.19
CA GLN A 157 -4.58 -25.02 -0.37
C GLN A 157 -3.24 -24.48 0.15
N ALA A 158 -2.96 -23.18 -0.05
CA ALA A 158 -1.78 -22.56 0.54
C ALA A 158 -1.89 -22.48 2.07
N CYS A 159 -3.10 -22.26 2.60
CA CYS A 159 -3.35 -22.27 4.04
C CYS A 159 -3.11 -23.65 4.67
N ASP A 160 -3.43 -24.74 3.99
CA ASP A 160 -3.16 -26.12 4.49
C ASP A 160 -1.64 -26.33 4.72
N LEU A 161 -0.80 -25.79 3.85
CA LEU A 161 0.67 -25.80 4.04
C LEU A 161 1.09 -24.97 5.25
N LEU A 162 0.45 -23.83 5.48
CA LEU A 162 0.69 -23.02 6.67
C LEU A 162 0.31 -23.78 7.94
N LEU A 163 -0.88 -24.39 7.98
CA LEU A 163 -1.39 -25.15 9.13
C LEU A 163 -0.47 -26.31 9.49
N ALA A 164 -0.03 -27.08 8.50
CA ALA A 164 0.91 -28.19 8.70
C ALA A 164 2.23 -27.71 9.35
N HIS A 165 2.65 -26.48 9.04
CA HIS A 165 3.84 -25.91 9.66
C HIS A 165 3.59 -25.38 11.07
N LEU A 166 2.46 -24.71 11.30
CA LEU A 166 2.10 -24.21 12.61
C LEU A 166 1.92 -25.35 13.62
N LYS A 167 1.43 -26.50 13.16
CA LYS A 167 1.32 -27.71 13.96
C LYS A 167 2.66 -28.13 14.58
N HIS A 168 3.76 -28.02 13.84
CA HIS A 168 5.09 -28.33 14.37
C HIS A 168 5.47 -27.43 15.56
N TYR A 169 5.17 -26.12 15.47
CA TYR A 169 5.41 -25.20 16.58
C TYR A 169 4.47 -25.45 17.78
N ALA A 170 3.22 -25.85 17.50
CA ALA A 170 2.29 -26.22 18.57
C ALA A 170 2.74 -27.48 19.33
N GLU A 171 3.34 -28.45 18.63
CA GLU A 171 3.89 -29.67 19.22
C GLU A 171 5.20 -29.42 19.99
N SER A 172 6.08 -28.54 19.49
CA SER A 172 7.34 -28.22 20.18
C SER A 172 7.17 -27.25 21.37
N GLY A 173 6.12 -26.41 21.34
CA GLY A 173 5.90 -25.36 22.33
C GLY A 173 6.91 -24.21 22.29
N ASP A 174 7.73 -24.14 21.23
CA ASP A 174 8.73 -23.10 21.04
C ASP A 174 8.10 -21.77 20.63
N ALA A 175 8.71 -20.67 21.05
CA ALA A 175 8.41 -19.35 20.52
C ALA A 175 8.96 -19.22 19.08
N PHE A 176 8.20 -18.63 18.19
CA PHE A 176 8.60 -18.47 16.79
C PHE A 176 8.09 -17.16 16.19
N ASP A 177 8.73 -16.73 15.10
CA ASP A 177 8.32 -15.53 14.36
C ASP A 177 7.16 -15.85 13.39
N ILE A 178 5.96 -15.46 13.77
CA ILE A 178 4.75 -15.68 12.96
C ILE A 178 4.76 -14.85 11.66
N GLN A 179 5.39 -13.67 11.64
CA GLN A 179 5.51 -12.86 10.42
C GLN A 179 6.26 -13.64 9.33
N ARG A 180 7.29 -14.38 9.71
CA ARG A 180 8.04 -15.23 8.77
C ARG A 180 7.17 -16.34 8.20
N CYS A 181 6.29 -16.95 9.01
CA CYS A 181 5.36 -17.97 8.53
C CYS A 181 4.35 -17.39 7.54
N TYR A 182 3.75 -16.25 7.87
CA TYR A 182 2.83 -15.55 6.96
C TYR A 182 3.51 -15.04 5.69
N SER A 183 4.77 -14.62 5.78
CA SER A 183 5.55 -14.22 4.59
C SER A 183 5.75 -15.38 3.60
N CYS A 184 5.97 -16.60 4.09
CA CYS A 184 6.01 -17.79 3.25
C CYS A 184 4.62 -18.09 2.66
N TYR A 185 3.59 -18.09 3.49
CA TYR A 185 2.21 -18.33 3.09
C TYR A 185 1.75 -17.35 1.98
N THR A 186 1.92 -16.05 2.16
CA THR A 186 1.53 -15.06 1.16
C THR A 186 2.34 -15.17 -0.13
N THR A 187 3.60 -15.63 -0.06
CA THR A 187 4.40 -15.96 -1.25
C THR A 187 3.74 -17.10 -2.04
N ASP A 188 3.30 -18.15 -1.35
CA ASP A 188 2.67 -19.32 -1.95
C ASP A 188 1.30 -18.97 -2.55
N VAL A 189 0.49 -18.15 -1.85
CA VAL A 189 -0.79 -17.62 -2.36
C VAL A 189 -0.58 -16.81 -3.63
N VAL A 190 0.34 -15.83 -3.62
CA VAL A 190 0.60 -14.98 -4.78
C VAL A 190 1.14 -15.80 -5.95
N ALA A 191 2.04 -16.75 -5.72
CA ALA A 191 2.53 -17.66 -6.76
C ALA A 191 1.36 -18.45 -7.39
N SER A 192 0.44 -18.95 -6.57
CA SER A 192 -0.71 -19.71 -7.02
C SER A 192 -1.75 -18.86 -7.75
N VAL A 193 -2.19 -17.74 -7.13
CA VAL A 193 -3.31 -16.92 -7.62
C VAL A 193 -2.89 -16.00 -8.78
N ALA A 194 -1.67 -15.43 -8.73
CA ALA A 194 -1.20 -14.50 -9.75
C ALA A 194 -0.51 -15.18 -10.93
N PHE A 195 0.26 -16.23 -10.67
CA PHE A 195 1.12 -16.83 -11.70
C PHE A 195 0.77 -18.28 -12.03
N GLY A 196 -0.17 -18.87 -11.31
CA GLY A 196 -0.57 -20.25 -11.51
C GLY A 196 0.53 -21.28 -11.20
N THR A 197 1.51 -20.91 -10.38
CA THR A 197 2.64 -21.74 -9.99
C THR A 197 2.46 -22.18 -8.54
N GLN A 198 2.57 -23.47 -8.28
CA GLN A 198 2.60 -23.98 -6.90
C GLN A 198 4.03 -23.95 -6.39
N VAL A 199 4.25 -23.26 -5.30
CA VAL A 199 5.53 -23.17 -4.60
C VAL A 199 5.30 -23.54 -3.14
N ASP A 200 6.23 -24.27 -2.54
CA ASP A 200 6.36 -24.40 -1.09
C ASP A 200 7.59 -23.60 -0.67
N SER A 201 7.38 -22.34 -0.37
CA SER A 201 8.46 -21.37 -0.11
C SER A 201 9.29 -21.70 1.14
N ARG A 202 8.83 -22.61 1.99
CA ARG A 202 9.55 -23.09 3.17
C ARG A 202 10.45 -24.28 2.89
N ARG A 203 9.93 -25.26 2.17
CA ARG A 203 10.73 -26.44 1.78
C ARG A 203 11.76 -26.12 0.72
N ALA A 204 11.46 -25.11 -0.12
CA ALA A 204 12.34 -24.66 -1.18
C ALA A 204 12.76 -23.18 -1.01
N PRO A 205 13.46 -22.78 0.08
CA PRO A 205 13.88 -21.39 0.30
C PRO A 205 14.89 -20.90 -0.75
N GLY A 206 15.50 -21.82 -1.49
CA GLY A 206 16.38 -21.55 -2.62
C GLY A 206 15.66 -21.38 -3.96
N ASP A 207 14.34 -21.57 -4.01
CA ASP A 207 13.55 -21.35 -5.21
C ASP A 207 13.77 -19.94 -5.75
N PRO A 208 14.02 -19.78 -7.07
CA PRO A 208 14.29 -18.48 -7.67
C PRO A 208 13.19 -17.45 -7.42
N PHE A 209 11.90 -17.84 -7.45
CA PHE A 209 10.80 -16.95 -7.19
C PHE A 209 10.83 -16.42 -5.75
N VAL A 210 10.92 -17.32 -4.77
CA VAL A 210 11.00 -16.98 -3.33
C VAL A 210 12.18 -16.06 -3.03
N LYS A 211 13.36 -16.39 -3.59
CA LYS A 211 14.58 -15.59 -3.42
C LYS A 211 14.44 -14.18 -3.99
N HIS A 212 13.86 -14.03 -5.19
CA HIS A 212 13.67 -12.72 -5.81
C HIS A 212 12.57 -11.91 -5.12
N CYS A 213 11.47 -12.53 -4.64
CA CYS A 213 10.49 -11.86 -3.82
C CYS A 213 11.11 -11.25 -2.55
N ARG A 214 11.81 -12.06 -1.76
CA ARG A 214 12.49 -11.57 -0.54
C ARG A 214 13.47 -10.43 -0.84
N ARG A 215 14.26 -10.56 -1.90
CA ARG A 215 15.24 -9.54 -2.30
C ARG A 215 14.57 -8.24 -2.77
N PHE A 216 13.43 -8.34 -3.46
CA PHE A 216 12.67 -7.18 -3.92
C PHE A 216 12.20 -6.33 -2.73
N PHE A 217 11.58 -6.93 -1.71
CA PHE A 217 11.08 -6.22 -0.54
C PHE A 217 12.18 -5.76 0.43
N ALA A 218 13.34 -6.42 0.43
CA ALA A 218 14.51 -5.98 1.19
C ALA A 218 15.28 -4.83 0.53
N TYR A 219 14.98 -4.49 -0.74
CA TYR A 219 15.73 -3.47 -1.47
C TYR A 219 15.44 -2.06 -0.95
N SER A 220 16.50 -1.32 -0.65
CA SER A 220 16.42 0.09 -0.26
C SER A 220 17.49 0.91 -0.99
N ILE A 221 17.16 2.17 -1.27
CA ILE A 221 18.12 3.10 -1.87
C ILE A 221 19.15 3.52 -0.80
N PRO A 222 20.46 3.37 -1.04
CA PRO A 222 21.48 3.83 -0.10
C PRO A 222 21.30 5.31 0.25
N ARG A 223 21.41 5.66 1.53
CA ARG A 223 21.19 7.04 2.03
C ARG A 223 21.96 8.12 1.26
N PRO A 224 23.26 7.97 0.92
CA PRO A 224 23.98 8.99 0.15
C PRO A 224 23.36 9.26 -1.22
N ILE A 225 22.92 8.20 -1.91
CA ILE A 225 22.27 8.32 -3.22
C ILE A 225 20.90 8.98 -3.07
N LEU A 226 20.13 8.61 -2.05
CA LEU A 226 18.85 9.27 -1.76
C LEU A 226 19.02 10.77 -1.50
N VAL A 227 20.03 11.15 -0.70
CA VAL A 227 20.35 12.57 -0.44
C VAL A 227 20.67 13.31 -1.73
N LEU A 228 21.49 12.75 -2.62
CA LEU A 228 21.81 13.37 -3.92
C LEU A 228 20.57 13.51 -4.80
N ILE A 229 19.73 12.49 -4.88
CA ILE A 229 18.48 12.53 -5.66
C ILE A 229 17.54 13.63 -5.12
N LEU A 230 17.38 13.72 -3.81
CA LEU A 230 16.53 14.74 -3.18
C LEU A 230 17.11 16.16 -3.33
N SER A 231 18.43 16.30 -3.29
CA SER A 231 19.11 17.60 -3.43
C SER A 231 19.06 18.14 -4.85
N PHE A 232 19.30 17.29 -5.85
CA PHE A 232 19.42 17.64 -7.26
C PHE A 232 18.53 16.78 -8.17
N PRO A 233 17.19 16.79 -7.98
CA PRO A 233 16.29 15.87 -8.69
C PRO A 233 16.36 16.01 -10.21
N SER A 234 16.51 17.22 -10.73
CA SER A 234 16.58 17.48 -12.18
C SER A 234 17.80 16.87 -12.87
N ILE A 235 18.87 16.59 -12.12
CA ILE A 235 20.10 15.97 -12.63
C ILE A 235 20.12 14.49 -12.26
N MET A 236 19.87 14.18 -10.99
CA MET A 236 20.07 12.84 -10.45
C MET A 236 18.99 11.85 -10.86
N VAL A 237 17.74 12.29 -11.10
CA VAL A 237 16.68 11.38 -11.55
C VAL A 237 16.95 10.90 -12.99
N PRO A 238 17.23 11.76 -14.00
CA PRO A 238 17.65 11.30 -15.31
C PRO A 238 18.90 10.42 -15.27
N LEU A 239 19.90 10.81 -14.48
CA LEU A 239 21.14 10.04 -14.33
C LEU A 239 20.88 8.63 -13.74
N ALA A 240 20.05 8.52 -12.71
CA ALA A 240 19.68 7.25 -12.09
C ALA A 240 18.88 6.32 -13.03
N ARG A 241 18.21 6.87 -14.05
CA ARG A 241 17.53 6.09 -15.09
C ARG A 241 18.50 5.50 -16.12
N ILE A 242 19.55 6.26 -16.45
CA ILE A 242 20.55 5.87 -17.46
C ILE A 242 21.60 4.93 -16.85
N LEU A 243 22.00 5.17 -15.60
CA LEU A 243 23.01 4.38 -14.93
C LEU A 243 22.49 2.95 -14.65
N PRO A 244 23.27 1.91 -15.02
CA PRO A 244 22.90 0.54 -14.76
C PRO A 244 22.82 0.29 -13.25
N ASN A 245 21.71 -0.29 -12.81
CA ASN A 245 21.52 -0.76 -11.45
C ASN A 245 21.30 -2.26 -11.47
N LYS A 246 22.38 -3.03 -11.29
CA LYS A 246 22.36 -4.50 -11.38
C LYS A 246 21.24 -5.13 -10.55
N ASN A 247 20.99 -4.63 -9.35
CA ASN A 247 19.92 -5.18 -8.49
C ASN A 247 18.52 -4.91 -9.06
N ARG A 248 18.25 -3.67 -9.46
CA ARG A 248 16.97 -3.30 -10.08
C ARG A 248 16.74 -4.06 -11.38
N ASP A 249 17.77 -4.09 -12.23
CA ASP A 249 17.67 -4.65 -13.56
C ASP A 249 17.52 -6.19 -13.50
N GLU A 250 18.19 -6.85 -12.56
CA GLU A 250 18.05 -8.29 -12.29
C GLU A 250 16.66 -8.61 -11.75
N LEU A 251 16.16 -7.87 -10.76
CA LEU A 251 14.84 -8.10 -10.15
C LEU A 251 13.72 -7.87 -11.16
N ASN A 252 13.71 -6.72 -11.82
CA ASN A 252 12.70 -6.39 -12.82
C ASN A 252 12.77 -7.34 -14.03
N GLY A 253 13.97 -7.71 -14.46
CA GLY A 253 14.21 -8.65 -15.54
C GLY A 253 13.68 -10.04 -15.22
N PHE A 254 13.92 -10.53 -13.99
CA PHE A 254 13.42 -11.84 -13.55
C PHE A 254 11.89 -11.90 -13.61
N PHE A 255 11.20 -10.97 -12.95
CA PHE A 255 9.73 -10.97 -12.92
C PHE A 255 9.11 -10.72 -14.30
N ASN A 256 9.69 -9.80 -15.09
CA ASN A 256 9.23 -9.56 -16.46
C ASN A 256 9.32 -10.84 -17.31
N LYS A 257 10.47 -11.54 -17.26
CA LYS A 257 10.67 -12.80 -17.99
C LYS A 257 9.72 -13.89 -17.49
N LEU A 258 9.58 -14.04 -16.18
CA LEU A 258 8.67 -15.02 -15.58
C LEU A 258 7.23 -14.82 -16.06
N ILE A 259 6.70 -13.60 -15.92
CA ILE A 259 5.32 -13.32 -16.30
C ILE A 259 5.09 -13.52 -17.80
N ARG A 260 6.02 -13.05 -18.65
CA ARG A 260 5.92 -13.25 -20.10
C ARG A 260 5.96 -14.73 -20.50
N ASN A 261 6.78 -15.53 -19.83
CA ASN A 261 6.84 -16.98 -20.08
C ASN A 261 5.52 -17.65 -19.69
N VAL A 262 4.93 -17.29 -18.54
CA VAL A 262 3.62 -17.82 -18.11
C VAL A 262 2.53 -17.44 -19.14
N ILE A 263 2.51 -16.19 -19.61
CA ILE A 263 1.56 -15.74 -20.65
C ILE A 263 1.75 -16.58 -21.93
N ALA A 264 2.98 -16.74 -22.41
CA ALA A 264 3.26 -17.49 -23.62
C ALA A 264 2.85 -18.97 -23.53
N LEU A 265 3.03 -19.60 -22.36
CA LEU A 265 2.56 -20.97 -22.11
C LEU A 265 1.03 -21.07 -22.15
N ARG A 266 0.31 -20.09 -21.57
CA ARG A 266 -1.15 -20.06 -21.58
C ARG A 266 -1.74 -19.80 -22.96
N ASP A 267 -1.09 -18.98 -23.77
CA ASP A 267 -1.51 -18.74 -25.15
C ASP A 267 -1.46 -20.03 -26.01
N GLN A 268 -0.62 -21.00 -25.62
CA GLN A 268 -0.49 -22.30 -26.29
C GLN A 268 -1.49 -23.36 -25.75
N GLN A 269 -2.12 -23.14 -24.60
CA GLN A 269 -3.09 -24.06 -24.00
C GLN A 269 -4.50 -23.88 -24.60
N ALA A 270 -5.24 -24.96 -24.71
CA ALA A 270 -6.68 -24.91 -25.03
C ALA A 270 -7.44 -24.13 -23.94
N ALA A 271 -8.51 -23.45 -24.32
CA ALA A 271 -9.25 -22.59 -23.40
C ALA A 271 -9.77 -23.34 -22.15
N GLU A 272 -10.12 -24.61 -22.30
CA GLU A 272 -10.64 -25.48 -21.25
C GLU A 272 -9.57 -25.93 -20.25
N GLU A 273 -8.31 -25.96 -20.66
CA GLU A 273 -7.16 -26.34 -19.84
C GLU A 273 -6.55 -25.17 -19.07
N ARG A 274 -6.95 -23.92 -19.39
CA ARG A 274 -6.42 -22.73 -18.78
C ARG A 274 -6.86 -22.61 -17.33
N ARG A 275 -5.90 -22.43 -16.44
CA ARG A 275 -6.15 -22.24 -15.02
C ARG A 275 -6.90 -20.93 -14.80
N ARG A 276 -7.93 -20.95 -13.95
CA ARG A 276 -8.71 -19.78 -13.57
C ARG A 276 -8.08 -19.07 -12.39
N ASP A 277 -7.18 -18.13 -12.69
CA ASP A 277 -6.49 -17.29 -11.74
C ASP A 277 -6.48 -15.83 -12.21
N PHE A 278 -5.89 -14.93 -11.40
CA PHE A 278 -5.88 -13.50 -11.70
C PHE A 278 -5.27 -13.15 -13.06
N LEU A 279 -4.15 -13.80 -13.44
CA LEU A 279 -3.51 -13.55 -14.73
C LEU A 279 -4.42 -13.96 -15.89
N GLN A 280 -5.10 -15.10 -15.78
CA GLN A 280 -6.04 -15.55 -16.82
C GLN A 280 -7.23 -14.59 -16.95
N LEU A 281 -7.75 -14.09 -15.82
CA LEU A 281 -8.83 -13.11 -15.85
C LEU A 281 -8.45 -11.82 -16.57
N ILE A 282 -7.20 -11.35 -16.42
CA ILE A 282 -6.70 -10.19 -17.18
C ILE A 282 -6.52 -10.53 -18.67
N LEU A 283 -6.03 -11.72 -18.99
CA LEU A 283 -5.84 -12.15 -20.37
C LEU A 283 -7.20 -12.27 -21.08
N ASP A 284 -8.21 -12.83 -20.43
CA ASP A 284 -9.57 -12.93 -20.97
C ASP A 284 -10.21 -11.54 -21.15
N ALA A 285 -9.95 -10.62 -20.22
CA ALA A 285 -10.44 -9.24 -20.29
C ALA A 285 -9.67 -8.35 -21.29
N ARG A 286 -8.56 -8.82 -21.86
CA ARG A 286 -7.73 -8.07 -22.80
C ARG A 286 -8.50 -7.52 -24.01
N HIS A 287 -9.53 -8.25 -24.44
CA HIS A 287 -10.36 -7.93 -25.61
C HIS A 287 -11.78 -7.48 -25.23
N LEU A 288 -12.16 -7.57 -23.96
CA LEU A 288 -13.49 -7.24 -23.47
C LEU A 288 -13.50 -5.86 -22.83
N ALA A 289 -13.96 -4.88 -23.57
CA ALA A 289 -14.34 -3.59 -23.03
C ALA A 289 -15.69 -3.71 -22.32
N THR A 290 -15.70 -4.16 -21.09
CA THR A 290 -16.91 -4.16 -20.25
C THR A 290 -16.96 -2.87 -19.44
N SER A 291 -18.01 -2.11 -19.61
CA SER A 291 -18.33 -0.97 -18.79
C SER A 291 -18.78 -1.42 -17.41
N LEU A 292 -17.98 -1.16 -16.42
CA LEU A 292 -18.46 -1.11 -15.04
C LEU A 292 -18.51 0.37 -14.64
N GLY A 293 -19.70 0.82 -14.22
CA GLY A 293 -19.88 2.18 -13.74
C GLY A 293 -19.00 2.44 -12.51
N VAL A 294 -18.59 3.69 -12.39
CA VAL A 294 -17.74 4.20 -11.30
C VAL A 294 -18.51 4.29 -9.96
N ASP A 295 -19.67 3.63 -9.84
CA ASP A 295 -20.51 3.63 -8.64
C ASP A 295 -19.98 2.76 -7.50
N SER A 296 -18.74 2.25 -7.61
CA SER A 296 -18.05 1.51 -6.52
C SER A 296 -17.47 2.43 -5.42
N PHE A 297 -17.99 3.66 -5.28
CA PHE A 297 -17.49 4.61 -4.27
C PHE A 297 -17.73 4.18 -2.82
N ASP A 298 -18.75 3.36 -2.59
CA ASP A 298 -19.10 2.84 -1.27
C ASP A 298 -18.50 1.47 -0.95
N MET A 299 -17.57 0.97 -1.77
CA MET A 299 -17.06 -0.40 -1.65
C MET A 299 -16.46 -0.71 -0.26
N VAL A 300 -15.75 0.24 0.35
CA VAL A 300 -15.16 0.05 1.69
C VAL A 300 -16.26 -0.03 2.77
N ARG A 301 -17.35 0.72 2.61
CA ARG A 301 -18.49 0.71 3.54
C ARG A 301 -19.35 -0.54 3.36
N GLN A 302 -19.48 -1.03 2.11
CA GLN A 302 -20.23 -2.25 1.77
C GLN A 302 -19.49 -3.52 2.17
N VAL A 303 -18.15 -3.55 2.14
CA VAL A 303 -17.35 -4.73 2.46
C VAL A 303 -17.44 -5.12 3.95
N PHE A 304 -17.64 -4.14 4.84
CA PHE A 304 -17.90 -4.39 6.26
C PHE A 304 -19.41 -4.40 6.62
N SER A 305 -20.30 -4.31 5.63
CA SER A 305 -21.74 -4.51 5.81
C SER A 305 -22.15 -5.84 5.15
N SER A 306 -22.89 -6.64 5.87
CA SER A 306 -23.34 -7.99 5.47
C SER A 306 -24.26 -8.05 4.22
N THR A 307 -24.34 -6.98 3.42
CA THR A 307 -25.24 -6.85 2.27
C THR A 307 -24.60 -7.16 0.91
N ASP A 308 -23.31 -7.51 0.87
CA ASP A 308 -22.57 -7.66 -0.42
C ASP A 308 -22.99 -8.91 -1.23
N CYS A 309 -23.55 -9.94 -0.59
CA CYS A 309 -24.01 -11.17 -1.26
C CYS A 309 -25.44 -11.07 -1.84
N THR A 310 -26.21 -10.06 -1.43
CA THR A 310 -27.63 -9.91 -1.82
C THR A 310 -27.86 -8.85 -2.91
N VAL A 311 -26.80 -8.21 -3.39
CA VAL A 311 -26.92 -7.23 -4.48
C VAL A 311 -27.23 -7.99 -5.77
N GLY A 312 -28.51 -8.01 -6.14
CA GLY A 312 -28.97 -8.48 -7.45
C GLY A 312 -28.24 -7.79 -8.60
N PRO A 313 -28.34 -8.26 -9.84
CA PRO A 313 -27.55 -7.78 -10.95
C PRO A 313 -27.66 -6.26 -11.06
N SER A 314 -26.55 -5.58 -10.79
CA SER A 314 -26.42 -4.14 -10.97
C SER A 314 -26.87 -3.78 -12.38
N ARG A 315 -27.62 -2.67 -12.52
CA ARG A 315 -28.16 -2.19 -13.80
C ARG A 315 -27.08 -2.26 -14.87
N PRO A 316 -27.39 -2.78 -16.08
CA PRO A 316 -26.42 -2.86 -17.16
C PRO A 316 -26.01 -1.44 -17.57
N HIS A 317 -24.81 -1.05 -17.18
CA HIS A 317 -24.18 0.16 -17.71
C HIS A 317 -23.73 -0.07 -19.15
N GLN A 318 -23.90 0.95 -20.00
CA GLN A 318 -23.49 0.88 -21.41
C GLN A 318 -21.98 0.61 -21.51
N PRO A 319 -21.57 -0.31 -22.41
CA PRO A 319 -20.17 -0.65 -22.61
C PRO A 319 -19.36 0.59 -23.04
N ARG A 320 -18.42 1.04 -22.20
CA ARG A 320 -17.39 1.98 -22.63
C ARG A 320 -16.28 1.17 -23.29
N HIS A 321 -16.09 1.37 -24.58
CA HIS A 321 -14.98 0.76 -25.29
C HIS A 321 -13.65 1.29 -24.76
N LEU A 322 -12.69 0.38 -24.52
CA LEU A 322 -11.30 0.77 -24.36
C LEU A 322 -10.86 1.56 -25.60
N SER A 323 -10.14 2.65 -25.42
CA SER A 323 -9.55 3.37 -26.56
C SER A 323 -8.54 2.49 -27.32
N GLN A 324 -7.87 1.59 -26.58
CA GLN A 324 -6.94 0.59 -27.10
C GLN A 324 -6.93 -0.66 -26.21
N PRO A 325 -6.73 -1.88 -26.76
CA PRO A 325 -6.53 -3.10 -25.99
C PRO A 325 -5.39 -2.93 -24.97
N LEU A 326 -5.39 -3.76 -23.92
CA LEU A 326 -4.26 -3.81 -22.98
C LEU A 326 -3.01 -4.31 -23.71
N THR A 327 -1.93 -3.56 -23.59
CA THR A 327 -0.63 -3.97 -24.10
C THR A 327 -0.05 -5.09 -23.26
N LEU A 328 0.87 -5.87 -23.84
CA LEU A 328 1.57 -6.92 -23.08
C LEU A 328 2.34 -6.35 -21.87
N ASP A 329 2.95 -5.17 -22.02
CA ASP A 329 3.65 -4.49 -20.93
C ASP A 329 2.69 -4.09 -19.80
N GLU A 330 1.49 -3.61 -20.12
CA GLU A 330 0.46 -3.31 -19.12
C GLU A 330 -0.03 -4.58 -18.41
N ILE A 331 -0.23 -5.68 -19.12
CA ILE A 331 -0.59 -6.97 -18.49
C ILE A 331 0.50 -7.43 -17.53
N VAL A 332 1.75 -7.37 -17.95
CA VAL A 332 2.91 -7.67 -17.08
C VAL A 332 2.96 -6.73 -15.89
N GLY A 333 2.67 -5.44 -16.08
CA GLY A 333 2.57 -4.44 -15.02
C GLY A 333 1.49 -4.77 -13.99
N GLN A 334 0.31 -5.22 -14.42
CA GLN A 334 -0.77 -5.60 -13.50
C GLN A 334 -0.41 -6.87 -12.70
N ALA A 335 0.12 -7.90 -13.36
CA ALA A 335 0.57 -9.11 -12.65
C ALA A 335 1.68 -8.80 -11.64
N PHE A 336 2.60 -7.91 -11.98
CA PHE A 336 3.68 -7.50 -11.10
C PHE A 336 3.19 -6.69 -9.89
N ILE A 337 2.26 -5.71 -10.08
CA ILE A 337 1.71 -4.95 -8.95
C ILE A 337 0.85 -5.81 -8.05
N PHE A 338 0.18 -6.82 -8.58
CA PHE A 338 -0.56 -7.79 -7.79
C PHE A 338 0.36 -8.57 -6.84
N LEU A 339 1.53 -9.01 -7.34
CA LEU A 339 2.57 -9.63 -6.51
C LEU A 339 2.97 -8.72 -5.34
N ILE A 340 3.30 -7.45 -5.64
CA ILE A 340 3.76 -6.51 -4.62
C ILE A 340 2.68 -6.23 -3.58
N ALA A 341 1.46 -5.94 -4.03
CA ALA A 341 0.37 -5.57 -3.16
C ALA A 341 -0.15 -6.74 -2.32
N GLY A 342 -0.17 -7.96 -2.88
CA GLY A 342 -0.67 -9.16 -2.20
C GLY A 342 0.30 -9.75 -1.19
N TYR A 343 1.59 -9.46 -1.29
CA TYR A 343 2.60 -10.05 -0.40
C TYR A 343 2.73 -9.29 0.94
N GLU A 344 3.30 -8.09 0.92
CA GLU A 344 3.70 -7.37 2.15
C GLU A 344 2.50 -6.91 2.99
N ILE A 345 1.44 -6.44 2.33
CA ILE A 345 0.24 -5.92 2.99
C ILE A 345 -0.50 -7.02 3.75
N ILE A 346 -0.70 -8.17 3.14
CA ILE A 346 -1.40 -9.31 3.76
C ILE A 346 -0.55 -9.91 4.88
N THR A 347 0.75 -10.13 4.64
CA THR A 347 1.69 -10.59 5.67
C THR A 347 1.62 -9.73 6.92
N ASN A 348 1.69 -8.41 6.77
CA ASN A 348 1.68 -7.49 7.91
C ASN A 348 0.31 -7.44 8.58
N THR A 349 -0.79 -7.47 7.82
CA THR A 349 -2.15 -7.50 8.38
C THR A 349 -2.39 -8.75 9.24
N LEU A 350 -2.04 -9.94 8.73
CA LEU A 350 -2.14 -11.19 9.48
C LEU A 350 -1.25 -11.17 10.73
N SER A 351 -0.03 -10.68 10.60
CA SER A 351 0.93 -10.58 11.70
C SER A 351 0.42 -9.65 12.82
N PHE A 352 -0.11 -8.49 12.47
CA PHE A 352 -0.69 -7.56 13.43
C PHE A 352 -1.97 -8.10 14.08
N ALA A 353 -2.86 -8.75 13.31
CA ALA A 353 -4.06 -9.37 13.86
C ALA A 353 -3.69 -10.47 14.89
N THR A 354 -2.72 -11.30 14.55
CA THR A 354 -2.21 -12.34 15.45
C THR A 354 -1.59 -11.75 16.72
N TYR A 355 -0.77 -10.70 16.60
CA TYR A 355 -0.20 -9.99 17.74
C TYR A 355 -1.28 -9.42 18.67
N LEU A 356 -2.26 -8.73 18.09
CA LEU A 356 -3.35 -8.12 18.85
C LEU A 356 -4.22 -9.18 19.55
N LEU A 357 -4.47 -10.32 18.92
CA LEU A 357 -5.19 -11.42 19.53
C LEU A 357 -4.37 -12.10 20.63
N ALA A 358 -3.07 -12.31 20.44
CA ALA A 358 -2.20 -12.91 21.46
C ALA A 358 -2.04 -12.02 22.71
N THR A 359 -2.07 -10.69 22.52
CA THR A 359 -1.94 -9.72 23.62
C THR A 359 -3.28 -9.29 24.23
N ASN A 360 -4.42 -9.70 23.64
CA ASN A 360 -5.78 -9.44 24.13
C ASN A 360 -6.61 -10.74 24.17
N PRO A 361 -6.35 -11.61 25.14
CA PRO A 361 -6.97 -12.95 25.20
C PRO A 361 -8.50 -12.91 25.25
N ASP A 362 -9.11 -11.93 25.90
CA ASP A 362 -10.57 -11.79 25.97
C ASP A 362 -11.19 -11.58 24.57
N CYS A 363 -10.53 -10.83 23.71
CA CYS A 363 -10.95 -10.65 22.32
C CYS A 363 -10.76 -11.94 21.52
N GLN A 364 -9.67 -12.65 21.79
CA GLN A 364 -9.42 -13.95 21.15
C GLN A 364 -10.47 -14.98 21.52
N GLU A 365 -10.83 -15.11 22.82
CA GLU A 365 -11.88 -16.06 23.27
C GLU A 365 -13.24 -15.80 22.58
N LYS A 366 -13.65 -14.53 22.46
CA LYS A 366 -14.87 -14.18 21.71
C LYS A 366 -14.79 -14.62 20.25
N LEU A 367 -13.62 -14.41 19.62
CA LEU A 367 -13.43 -14.82 18.23
C LEU A 367 -13.40 -16.33 18.08
N LEU A 368 -12.80 -17.07 19.02
CA LEU A 368 -12.78 -18.52 19.02
C LEU A 368 -14.19 -19.10 19.09
N ALA A 369 -15.08 -18.54 19.93
CA ALA A 369 -16.48 -18.94 20.01
C ALA A 369 -17.23 -18.70 18.66
N GLU A 370 -16.96 -17.58 17.97
CA GLU A 370 -17.51 -17.34 16.63
C GLU A 370 -17.00 -18.35 15.60
N VAL A 371 -15.69 -18.66 15.62
CA VAL A 371 -15.05 -19.65 14.74
C VAL A 371 -15.70 -21.03 14.90
N ASP A 372 -15.95 -21.46 16.13
CA ASP A 372 -16.59 -22.74 16.42
C ASP A 372 -18.03 -22.78 15.88
N SER A 373 -18.81 -21.75 16.19
CA SER A 373 -20.19 -21.60 15.68
C SER A 373 -20.23 -21.54 14.14
N PHE A 374 -19.28 -20.90 13.51
CA PHE A 374 -19.16 -20.86 12.06
C PHE A 374 -18.93 -22.25 11.48
N LYS A 375 -18.00 -23.02 12.05
CA LYS A 375 -17.66 -24.37 11.58
C LYS A 375 -18.79 -25.36 11.78
N GLU A 376 -19.61 -25.20 12.81
CA GLU A 376 -20.83 -25.99 13.00
C GLU A 376 -21.92 -25.70 11.95
N LYS A 377 -22.03 -24.42 11.56
CA LYS A 377 -23.09 -23.97 10.65
C LYS A 377 -22.75 -24.15 9.17
N TYR A 378 -21.49 -23.93 8.79
CA TYR A 378 -21.04 -23.91 7.40
C TYR A 378 -20.05 -25.03 7.10
N THR A 379 -20.43 -25.95 6.20
CA THR A 379 -19.59 -27.06 5.75
C THR A 379 -18.62 -26.66 4.62
N ALA A 380 -19.00 -25.66 3.80
CA ALA A 380 -18.19 -25.15 2.70
C ALA A 380 -17.61 -23.77 3.03
N LEU A 381 -16.35 -23.56 2.63
CA LEU A 381 -15.67 -22.27 2.73
C LEU A 381 -15.77 -21.57 1.39
N ASP A 382 -16.88 -20.88 1.15
CA ASP A 382 -17.07 -20.03 -0.01
C ASP A 382 -17.02 -18.53 0.36
N TYR A 383 -16.98 -17.68 -0.65
CA TYR A 383 -16.88 -16.22 -0.43
C TYR A 383 -18.07 -15.69 0.39
N CYS A 384 -19.29 -16.14 0.11
CA CYS A 384 -20.49 -15.63 0.78
C CYS A 384 -20.57 -16.09 2.25
N SER A 385 -20.30 -17.36 2.54
CA SER A 385 -20.28 -17.86 3.93
C SER A 385 -19.24 -17.12 4.79
N LEU A 386 -18.04 -16.89 4.23
CA LEU A 386 -16.98 -16.12 4.91
C LEU A 386 -17.38 -14.65 5.11
N GLN A 387 -18.18 -14.07 4.21
CA GLN A 387 -18.57 -12.67 4.30
C GLN A 387 -19.68 -12.45 5.35
N GLU A 388 -20.63 -13.37 5.44
CA GLU A 388 -21.82 -13.22 6.29
C GLU A 388 -21.65 -13.86 7.68
N GLY A 389 -20.83 -14.89 7.78
CA GLY A 389 -20.78 -15.76 8.95
C GLY A 389 -19.82 -15.35 10.06
N LEU A 390 -19.01 -14.31 9.87
CA LEU A 390 -17.89 -13.95 10.75
C LEU A 390 -17.87 -12.46 11.13
N PRO A 391 -18.95 -11.90 11.70
CA PRO A 391 -19.05 -10.48 11.99
C PRO A 391 -18.04 -9.99 13.05
N TYR A 392 -17.68 -10.80 14.04
CA TYR A 392 -16.68 -10.41 15.04
C TYR A 392 -15.27 -10.45 14.46
N LEU A 393 -14.96 -11.41 13.59
CA LEU A 393 -13.71 -11.43 12.85
C LEU A 393 -13.56 -10.18 11.95
N ASP A 394 -14.65 -9.70 11.34
CA ASP A 394 -14.65 -8.44 10.61
C ASP A 394 -14.28 -7.25 11.49
N MET A 395 -14.85 -7.19 12.69
CA MET A 395 -14.50 -6.14 13.66
C MET A 395 -13.04 -6.24 14.13
N VAL A 396 -12.52 -7.44 14.34
CA VAL A 396 -11.12 -7.70 14.69
C VAL A 396 -10.18 -7.22 13.57
N ILE A 397 -10.48 -7.55 12.32
CA ILE A 397 -9.69 -7.11 11.16
C ILE A 397 -9.76 -5.59 11.00
N ALA A 398 -10.96 -5.01 11.14
CA ALA A 398 -11.16 -3.57 11.02
C ALA A 398 -10.37 -2.80 12.08
N GLU A 399 -10.40 -3.23 13.35
CA GLU A 399 -9.64 -2.60 14.42
C GLU A 399 -8.13 -2.82 14.25
N THR A 400 -7.70 -3.98 13.75
CA THR A 400 -6.30 -4.24 13.39
C THR A 400 -5.81 -3.23 12.35
N LEU A 401 -6.60 -3.02 11.27
CA LEU A 401 -6.29 -2.06 10.22
C LEU A 401 -6.41 -0.60 10.66
N ARG A 402 -7.15 -0.31 11.72
CA ARG A 402 -7.17 1.02 12.35
C ARG A 402 -5.86 1.28 13.09
N ILE A 403 -5.46 0.36 13.97
CA ILE A 403 -4.25 0.53 14.81
C ILE A 403 -2.99 0.43 13.96
N TYR A 404 -2.92 -0.56 13.07
CA TYR A 404 -1.75 -0.83 12.23
C TYR A 404 -2.11 -0.88 10.73
N PRO A 405 -2.51 0.26 10.11
CA PRO A 405 -2.79 0.28 8.68
C PRO A 405 -1.50 0.09 7.88
N PRO A 406 -1.32 -1.01 7.12
CA PRO A 406 -0.10 -1.19 6.32
C PRO A 406 0.11 -0.06 5.31
N ALA A 407 -0.97 0.44 4.71
CA ALA A 407 -0.97 1.64 3.87
C ALA A 407 -1.27 2.90 4.71
N PHE A 408 -0.38 3.24 5.65
CA PHE A 408 -0.58 4.32 6.63
C PHE A 408 -0.56 5.74 6.04
N ARG A 409 -0.21 5.87 4.76
CA ARG A 409 -0.25 7.13 3.99
C ARG A 409 -0.36 6.86 2.49
N PHE A 410 -0.95 7.79 1.77
CA PHE A 410 -0.95 7.79 0.30
C PHE A 410 -1.06 9.20 -0.26
N THR A 411 -0.70 9.39 -1.53
CA THR A 411 -0.58 10.71 -2.14
C THR A 411 -1.50 10.90 -3.33
N ARG A 412 -1.81 12.19 -3.59
CA ARG A 412 -2.40 12.69 -4.83
C ARG A 412 -1.60 13.89 -5.32
N GLU A 413 -1.59 14.10 -6.62
CA GLU A 413 -0.98 15.26 -7.26
C GLU A 413 -2.07 16.18 -7.79
N ALA A 414 -2.03 17.47 -7.44
CA ALA A 414 -2.96 18.46 -7.97
C ALA A 414 -2.62 18.77 -9.43
N ALA A 415 -3.55 18.53 -10.34
CA ALA A 415 -3.35 18.80 -11.77
C ALA A 415 -3.40 20.30 -12.09
N ARG A 416 -4.20 21.06 -11.35
CA ARG A 416 -4.44 22.51 -11.52
C ARG A 416 -4.51 23.20 -10.16
N ASP A 417 -4.31 24.52 -10.15
CA ASP A 417 -4.60 25.34 -8.98
C ASP A 417 -6.07 25.15 -8.56
N CYS A 418 -6.29 24.94 -7.29
CA CYS A 418 -7.63 24.77 -6.73
C CYS A 418 -7.66 25.22 -5.26
N GLU A 419 -8.86 25.19 -4.71
CA GLU A 419 -9.12 25.46 -3.30
C GLU A 419 -9.80 24.24 -2.67
N VAL A 420 -9.34 23.84 -1.48
CA VAL A 420 -9.90 22.75 -0.69
C VAL A 420 -10.18 23.28 0.70
N ARG A 421 -11.46 23.39 1.09
CA ARG A 421 -11.88 23.95 2.39
C ARG A 421 -11.24 25.30 2.71
N GLY A 422 -11.18 26.21 1.75
CA GLY A 422 -10.56 27.53 1.90
C GLY A 422 -9.02 27.53 1.79
N GLN A 423 -8.38 26.37 1.71
CA GLN A 423 -6.93 26.26 1.51
C GLN A 423 -6.57 26.20 0.03
N ARG A 424 -5.76 27.15 -0.43
CA ARG A 424 -5.21 27.11 -1.80
C ARG A 424 -4.22 25.97 -1.94
N ILE A 425 -4.41 25.14 -2.98
CA ILE A 425 -3.53 24.05 -3.38
C ILE A 425 -3.03 24.36 -4.80
N PRO A 426 -1.74 24.64 -5.00
CA PRO A 426 -1.21 24.96 -6.31
C PRO A 426 -1.03 23.72 -7.19
N ALA A 427 -1.08 23.90 -8.51
CA ALA A 427 -0.78 22.86 -9.49
C ALA A 427 0.58 22.19 -9.21
N GLY A 428 0.66 20.88 -9.35
CA GLY A 428 1.83 20.07 -9.07
C GLY A 428 2.14 19.87 -7.57
N ALA A 429 1.32 20.42 -6.65
CA ALA A 429 1.45 20.12 -5.24
C ALA A 429 1.11 18.65 -4.97
N VAL A 430 1.88 18.02 -4.08
CA VAL A 430 1.56 16.68 -3.58
C VAL A 430 0.74 16.82 -2.32
N VAL A 431 -0.49 16.29 -2.36
CA VAL A 431 -1.35 16.16 -1.18
C VAL A 431 -1.18 14.76 -0.63
N GLU A 432 -0.77 14.64 0.61
CA GLU A 432 -0.62 13.38 1.34
C GLU A 432 -1.74 13.22 2.35
N VAL A 433 -2.44 12.09 2.31
CA VAL A 433 -3.41 11.70 3.34
C VAL A 433 -2.67 10.89 4.40
N ALA A 434 -2.64 11.41 5.63
CA ALA A 434 -1.97 10.80 6.78
C ALA A 434 -2.92 9.83 7.50
N VAL A 435 -3.15 8.65 6.91
CA VAL A 435 -4.09 7.64 7.41
C VAL A 435 -3.73 7.21 8.83
N GLY A 436 -2.46 6.95 9.11
CA GLY A 436 -2.01 6.55 10.44
C GLY A 436 -2.36 7.59 11.49
N ALA A 437 -2.03 8.86 11.25
CA ALA A 437 -2.34 9.96 12.17
C ALA A 437 -3.86 10.15 12.35
N LEU A 438 -4.65 10.00 11.29
CA LEU A 438 -6.11 10.05 11.34
C LEU A 438 -6.71 8.92 12.19
N HIS A 439 -6.22 7.69 12.03
CA HIS A 439 -6.69 6.52 12.75
C HIS A 439 -6.30 6.53 14.25
N HIS A 440 -5.32 7.34 14.64
CA HIS A 440 -4.88 7.52 16.04
C HIS A 440 -5.29 8.87 16.62
N ASP A 441 -6.14 9.63 15.92
CA ASP A 441 -6.63 10.90 16.44
C ASP A 441 -7.67 10.67 17.55
N PRO A 442 -7.43 11.12 18.80
CA PRO A 442 -8.36 10.90 19.90
C PRO A 442 -9.71 11.64 19.73
N GLU A 443 -9.77 12.63 18.83
CA GLU A 443 -11.03 13.34 18.48
C GLU A 443 -12.01 12.39 17.79
N TYR A 444 -11.50 11.48 16.92
CA TYR A 444 -12.33 10.53 16.17
C TYR A 444 -12.35 9.15 16.82
N TRP A 445 -11.27 8.78 17.51
CA TRP A 445 -11.06 7.47 18.11
C TRP A 445 -10.68 7.59 19.59
N PRO A 446 -11.66 7.65 20.51
CA PRO A 446 -11.36 7.68 21.96
C PRO A 446 -10.47 6.52 22.38
N GLN A 447 -9.42 6.78 23.17
CA GLN A 447 -8.40 5.80 23.55
C GLN A 447 -7.82 5.07 22.34
N PRO A 448 -7.17 5.77 21.41
CA PRO A 448 -6.81 5.22 20.10
C PRO A 448 -5.81 4.05 20.15
N GLU A 449 -5.02 3.94 21.21
CA GLU A 449 -4.03 2.87 21.40
C GLU A 449 -4.65 1.56 21.94
N THR A 450 -5.91 1.60 22.38
CA THR A 450 -6.58 0.42 22.94
C THR A 450 -7.21 -0.40 21.82
N PHE A 451 -6.87 -1.71 21.77
CA PHE A 451 -7.50 -2.64 20.84
C PHE A 451 -8.93 -2.98 21.30
N ASN A 452 -9.90 -2.48 20.59
CA ASN A 452 -11.32 -2.66 20.89
C ASN A 452 -12.14 -2.91 19.61
N PRO A 453 -12.30 -4.16 19.17
CA PRO A 453 -13.09 -4.50 17.99
C PRO A 453 -14.55 -3.99 18.02
N GLU A 454 -15.13 -3.82 19.22
CA GLU A 454 -16.51 -3.38 19.41
C GLU A 454 -16.80 -1.95 18.87
N ARG A 455 -15.73 -1.17 18.55
CA ARG A 455 -15.86 0.14 17.84
C ARG A 455 -16.50 -0.01 16.46
N PHE A 456 -16.41 -1.19 15.88
CA PHE A 456 -16.92 -1.51 14.55
C PHE A 456 -18.30 -2.18 14.57
N LYS A 457 -18.96 -2.26 15.73
CA LYS A 457 -20.39 -2.60 15.79
C LYS A 457 -21.24 -1.60 15.05
N ALA A 458 -22.30 -2.06 14.39
CA ALA A 458 -23.21 -1.21 13.63
C ALA A 458 -23.80 -0.04 14.45
N GLU A 459 -24.07 -0.26 15.73
CA GLU A 459 -24.56 0.77 16.66
C GLU A 459 -23.51 1.84 16.92
N ALA A 460 -22.24 1.45 17.13
CA ALA A 460 -21.13 2.36 17.39
C ALA A 460 -20.79 3.20 16.14
N GLN A 461 -20.93 2.62 14.96
CA GLN A 461 -20.65 3.31 13.70
C GLN A 461 -21.69 4.37 13.30
N ARG A 462 -22.91 4.35 13.85
CA ARG A 462 -23.98 5.31 13.51
C ARG A 462 -23.62 6.78 13.80
N GLY A 463 -22.73 7.01 14.76
CA GLY A 463 -22.24 8.35 15.12
C GLY A 463 -20.85 8.69 14.58
N GLN A 464 -20.20 7.79 13.88
CA GLN A 464 -18.84 7.99 13.41
C GLN A 464 -18.80 8.95 12.20
N GLN A 465 -17.91 9.93 12.26
CA GLN A 465 -17.71 10.86 11.14
C GLN A 465 -17.19 10.12 9.92
N PRO A 466 -17.81 10.28 8.74
CA PRO A 466 -17.30 9.70 7.50
C PRO A 466 -15.87 10.15 7.20
N PHE A 467 -15.09 9.31 6.51
CA PHE A 467 -13.69 9.57 6.15
C PHE A 467 -12.69 9.61 7.32
N THR A 468 -13.08 9.13 8.51
CA THR A 468 -12.13 8.92 9.63
C THR A 468 -11.47 7.56 9.62
N TYR A 469 -11.99 6.60 8.84
CA TYR A 469 -11.47 5.23 8.67
C TYR A 469 -11.15 4.95 7.21
N LEU A 470 -9.87 4.86 6.84
CA LEU A 470 -9.40 4.82 5.46
C LEU A 470 -8.29 3.79 5.19
N PRO A 471 -8.37 2.55 5.72
CA PRO A 471 -7.28 1.57 5.53
C PRO A 471 -7.09 1.17 4.07
N PHE A 472 -8.12 1.32 3.24
CA PHE A 472 -8.13 1.04 1.80
C PHE A 472 -8.20 2.30 0.94
N GLY A 473 -8.09 3.49 1.55
CA GLY A 473 -8.34 4.77 0.90
C GLY A 473 -9.83 5.00 0.60
N ALA A 474 -10.12 5.99 -0.23
CA ALA A 474 -11.48 6.31 -0.68
C ALA A 474 -11.48 6.84 -2.11
N GLY A 475 -12.68 6.97 -2.69
CA GLY A 475 -12.90 7.47 -4.05
C GLY A 475 -12.45 6.49 -5.14
N PRO A 476 -12.42 6.93 -6.41
CA PRO A 476 -12.16 6.05 -7.55
C PRO A 476 -10.82 5.31 -7.53
N ARG A 477 -9.83 5.85 -6.82
CA ARG A 477 -8.51 5.21 -6.62
C ARG A 477 -8.37 4.48 -5.29
N SER A 478 -9.47 4.11 -4.64
CA SER A 478 -9.45 3.19 -3.50
C SER A 478 -8.83 1.85 -3.86
N CYS A 479 -8.51 1.02 -2.87
CA CYS A 479 -7.91 -0.29 -3.09
C CYS A 479 -8.80 -1.14 -4.03
N LEU A 480 -8.19 -1.69 -5.08
CA LEU A 480 -8.88 -2.56 -6.04
C LEU A 480 -9.13 -3.96 -5.48
N GLY A 481 -8.15 -4.47 -4.73
CA GLY A 481 -8.15 -5.84 -4.19
C GLY A 481 -8.74 -5.95 -2.78
N VAL A 482 -9.54 -4.99 -2.30
CA VAL A 482 -10.06 -5.01 -0.93
C VAL A 482 -10.81 -6.31 -0.61
N ARG A 483 -11.68 -6.77 -1.52
CA ARG A 483 -12.45 -8.01 -1.34
C ARG A 483 -11.57 -9.25 -1.26
N LEU A 484 -10.59 -9.36 -2.16
CA LEU A 484 -9.65 -10.48 -2.17
C LEU A 484 -8.76 -10.47 -0.93
N GLY A 485 -8.22 -9.31 -0.57
CA GLY A 485 -7.37 -9.18 0.62
C GLY A 485 -8.09 -9.53 1.91
N LEU A 486 -9.34 -9.09 2.07
CA LEU A 486 -10.16 -9.45 3.22
C LEU A 486 -10.56 -10.93 3.22
N LEU A 487 -10.89 -11.49 2.05
CA LEU A 487 -11.14 -12.92 1.90
C LEU A 487 -9.94 -13.75 2.35
N GLU A 488 -8.74 -13.40 1.89
CA GLU A 488 -7.49 -14.08 2.26
C GLU A 488 -7.22 -14.00 3.76
N VAL A 489 -7.33 -12.81 4.35
CA VAL A 489 -7.12 -12.61 5.79
C VAL A 489 -8.15 -13.36 6.63
N LYS A 490 -9.44 -13.29 6.25
CA LYS A 490 -10.53 -14.01 6.95
C LYS A 490 -10.36 -15.51 6.91
N LEU A 491 -10.14 -16.07 5.72
CA LEU A 491 -9.98 -17.51 5.51
C LEU A 491 -8.78 -18.02 6.32
N THR A 492 -7.66 -17.31 6.28
CA THR A 492 -6.45 -17.69 7.02
C THR A 492 -6.67 -17.66 8.52
N LEU A 493 -7.19 -16.56 9.07
CA LEU A 493 -7.46 -16.47 10.52
C LEU A 493 -8.50 -17.49 10.97
N LEU A 494 -9.57 -17.71 10.20
CA LEU A 494 -10.56 -18.73 10.49
C LEU A 494 -9.95 -20.14 10.58
N GLN A 495 -9.14 -20.53 9.60
CA GLN A 495 -8.53 -21.86 9.56
C GLN A 495 -7.48 -22.05 10.66
N VAL A 496 -6.66 -21.00 10.91
CA VAL A 496 -5.65 -21.05 11.98
C VAL A 496 -6.32 -21.12 13.35
N LEU A 497 -7.29 -20.24 13.63
CA LEU A 497 -7.99 -20.20 14.93
C LEU A 497 -8.92 -21.40 15.16
N HIS A 498 -9.32 -22.10 14.12
CA HIS A 498 -10.05 -23.35 14.28
C HIS A 498 -9.19 -24.48 14.89
N GLN A 499 -7.87 -24.49 14.63
CA GLN A 499 -6.96 -25.53 15.10
C GLN A 499 -6.08 -25.07 16.27
N PHE A 500 -5.83 -23.77 16.38
CA PHE A 500 -4.85 -23.21 17.31
C PHE A 500 -5.36 -21.95 18.00
N ARG A 501 -4.74 -21.65 19.14
CA ARG A 501 -4.81 -20.34 19.80
C ARG A 501 -3.44 -19.69 19.87
N PHE A 502 -3.40 -18.37 19.86
CA PHE A 502 -2.18 -17.59 19.98
C PHE A 502 -1.90 -17.22 21.44
N GLU A 503 -0.64 -17.29 21.86
CA GLU A 503 -0.24 -16.87 23.18
C GLU A 503 0.98 -15.95 23.09
N ALA A 504 0.93 -14.84 23.84
CA ALA A 504 2.11 -14.01 24.05
C ALA A 504 3.15 -14.77 24.87
N CYS A 505 4.42 -14.54 24.59
CA CYS A 505 5.55 -15.15 25.28
C CYS A 505 6.55 -14.08 25.73
N PRO A 506 7.58 -14.42 26.51
CA PRO A 506 8.59 -13.45 26.95
C PRO A 506 9.29 -12.71 25.80
N GLU A 507 9.38 -13.33 24.62
CA GLU A 507 9.97 -12.75 23.41
C GLU A 507 9.00 -11.82 22.67
N THR A 508 7.71 -11.84 23.02
CA THR A 508 6.70 -10.95 22.40
C THR A 508 6.99 -9.50 22.81
N GLN A 509 7.35 -8.68 21.83
CA GLN A 509 7.66 -7.28 22.06
C GLN A 509 6.37 -6.46 22.28
N VAL A 510 6.20 -5.88 23.47
CA VAL A 510 5.06 -5.00 23.83
C VAL A 510 5.61 -3.70 24.44
N PRO A 511 5.33 -2.52 23.81
CA PRO A 511 4.69 -2.32 22.51
C PRO A 511 5.59 -2.73 21.33
N LEU A 512 4.98 -3.03 20.18
CA LEU A 512 5.70 -3.34 18.95
C LEU A 512 6.55 -2.17 18.46
N GLN A 513 7.79 -2.46 18.05
CA GLN A 513 8.56 -1.53 17.23
C GLN A 513 8.19 -1.72 15.75
N LEU A 514 7.91 -0.59 15.09
CA LEU A 514 7.42 -0.59 13.72
C LEU A 514 8.52 -0.19 12.73
N ASP A 515 8.42 -0.69 11.50
CA ASP A 515 9.17 -0.23 10.32
C ASP A 515 8.17 0.35 9.31
N SER A 516 8.48 1.52 8.77
CA SER A 516 7.59 2.28 7.88
C SER A 516 8.26 2.66 6.55
N LYS A 517 9.14 1.78 6.03
CA LYS A 517 9.88 2.04 4.78
C LYS A 517 9.00 1.95 3.55
N SER A 518 8.30 0.85 3.34
CA SER A 518 7.36 0.63 2.23
C SER A 518 5.92 0.59 2.74
N ALA A 519 5.58 -0.44 3.48
CA ALA A 519 4.36 -0.56 4.25
C ALA A 519 4.68 -0.51 5.75
N LEU A 520 3.68 -0.25 6.58
CA LEU A 520 3.83 -0.40 8.02
C LEU A 520 3.93 -1.88 8.36
N GLY A 521 4.98 -2.27 9.04
CA GLY A 521 5.24 -3.65 9.45
C GLY A 521 6.00 -3.73 10.77
N PRO A 522 6.06 -4.89 11.42
CA PRO A 522 6.87 -5.09 12.60
C PRO A 522 8.36 -5.08 12.24
N LYS A 523 9.16 -4.35 13.01
CA LYS A 523 10.59 -4.15 12.72
C LYS A 523 11.44 -5.39 12.99
N ASN A 524 11.09 -6.16 14.02
CA ASN A 524 11.88 -7.29 14.53
C ASN A 524 11.14 -8.63 14.40
N GLY A 525 10.10 -8.71 13.56
CA GLY A 525 9.18 -9.84 13.54
C GLY A 525 8.20 -9.81 14.73
N ILE A 526 7.36 -10.83 14.83
CA ILE A 526 6.40 -11.02 15.94
C ILE A 526 6.57 -12.41 16.50
N TYR A 527 7.16 -12.50 17.68
CA TYR A 527 7.37 -13.76 18.38
C TYR A 527 6.17 -14.09 19.26
N ILE A 528 5.62 -15.27 19.08
CA ILE A 528 4.48 -15.81 19.82
C ILE A 528 4.67 -17.30 20.04
N LYS A 529 3.83 -17.87 20.90
CA LYS A 529 3.55 -19.30 20.97
C LYS A 529 2.20 -19.61 20.38
N ILE A 530 2.04 -20.84 19.94
CA ILE A 530 0.77 -21.35 19.41
C ILE A 530 0.46 -22.66 20.12
N VAL A 531 -0.80 -22.84 20.48
CA VAL A 531 -1.28 -24.01 21.23
C VAL A 531 -2.43 -24.65 20.45
N SER A 532 -2.39 -25.98 20.32
CA SER A 532 -3.49 -26.74 19.71
C SER A 532 -4.77 -26.63 20.54
N ARG A 533 -5.91 -26.60 19.87
CA ARG A 533 -7.25 -26.57 20.47
C ARG A 533 -7.87 -27.96 20.50
#